data_a15535bdcf6192c96d3d31918e984cbc
#
_entry.id   a15535bdcf6192c96d3d31918e984cbc
#
_cell.length_a   1.000
_cell.length_b   1.000
_cell.length_c   1.000
_cell.angle_alpha   90.00
_cell.angle_beta   90.00
_cell.angle_gamma   90.00
#
_symmetry.space_group_name_H-M   'P 1'
#
loop_
_entity.id
_entity.type
_entity.pdbx_description
1 polymer ?
#
loop_
_entity_poly.entity_id
_entity_poly.type
_entity_poly.pdbx_seq_one_letter_code
_entity_poly.pdbx_strand_id
1 'polypeptide(L)'
;MALEPQPDFARLLGSLFRRSSQITIIEAAVAEVSGRRWLSLSERTPTVTTLANTWRDARARDPDFARVRWNRRIEIDTVTLDQLIDRFGLPAFVKIDVEGSEPAVLAGVSRALPALSFEYLPRARVEVQQCLTRLMALGPYRFNWSIGESGQLASEKWLEATKLLEVQQTPAAQRRPGDVYARLL
;
A
#
# COMPACT_ATOMS: atom_id res chain seq x y z
N MET A 1 2.69 5.33 -13.98
CA MET A 1 3.26 6.21 -12.94
C MET A 1 3.68 5.36 -11.77
N ALA A 2 4.84 5.64 -11.14
CA ALA A 2 5.28 5.03 -9.89
C ALA A 2 5.76 6.12 -8.94
N LEU A 3 5.47 5.93 -7.65
CA LEU A 3 5.96 6.80 -6.58
C LEU A 3 6.98 6.01 -5.75
N GLU A 4 8.11 6.64 -5.50
CA GLU A 4 9.20 6.09 -4.68
C GLU A 4 9.73 7.17 -3.76
N PRO A 5 9.53 7.04 -2.43
CA PRO A 5 9.93 8.08 -1.49
C PRO A 5 11.43 8.10 -1.17
N GLN A 6 12.15 7.02 -1.45
CA GLN A 6 13.59 6.94 -1.17
C GLN A 6 14.38 7.55 -2.33
N PRO A 7 15.15 8.64 -2.11
CA PRO A 7 15.81 9.38 -3.20
C PRO A 7 16.76 8.50 -4.05
N ASP A 8 17.44 7.54 -3.43
CA ASP A 8 18.37 6.66 -4.14
C ASP A 8 17.64 5.74 -5.11
N PHE A 9 16.49 5.18 -4.70
CA PHE A 9 15.67 4.34 -5.55
C PHE A 9 14.90 5.15 -6.59
N ALA A 10 14.41 6.34 -6.25
CA ALA A 10 13.76 7.22 -7.21
C ALA A 10 14.73 7.61 -8.35
N ARG A 11 15.99 7.93 -8.02
CA ARG A 11 17.06 8.20 -9.00
C ARG A 11 17.37 6.97 -9.86
N LEU A 12 17.46 5.79 -9.25
CA LEU A 12 17.68 4.53 -9.95
C LEU A 12 16.56 4.26 -10.95
N LEU A 13 15.32 4.33 -10.52
CA LEU A 13 14.15 4.15 -11.38
C LEU A 13 14.11 5.20 -12.51
N GLY A 14 14.35 6.47 -12.19
CA GLY A 14 14.45 7.53 -13.18
C GLY A 14 15.53 7.27 -14.23
N SER A 15 16.67 6.71 -13.83
CA SER A 15 17.74 6.32 -14.75
C SER A 15 17.35 5.13 -15.64
N LEU A 16 16.75 4.09 -15.04
CA LEU A 16 16.34 2.87 -15.74
C LEU A 16 15.26 3.18 -16.80
N PHE A 17 14.30 4.03 -16.44
CA PHE A 17 13.16 4.34 -17.29
C PHE A 17 13.27 5.66 -18.05
N ARG A 18 14.44 6.32 -18.07
CA ARG A 18 14.66 7.64 -18.70
C ARG A 18 14.27 7.73 -20.18
N ARG A 19 14.23 6.61 -20.89
CA ARG A 19 13.87 6.54 -22.30
C ARG A 19 12.41 6.17 -22.52
N SER A 20 11.65 5.88 -21.47
CA SER A 20 10.23 5.51 -21.58
C SER A 20 9.36 6.74 -21.41
N SER A 21 8.60 7.10 -22.44
CA SER A 21 7.57 8.14 -22.35
C SER A 21 6.31 7.68 -21.59
N GLN A 22 6.19 6.37 -21.31
CA GLN A 22 5.03 5.78 -20.66
C GLN A 22 5.16 5.70 -19.13
N ILE A 23 6.37 5.90 -18.58
CA ILE A 23 6.66 5.75 -17.17
C ILE A 23 7.05 7.11 -16.58
N THR A 24 6.28 7.54 -15.58
CA THR A 24 6.58 8.72 -14.76
C THR A 24 6.98 8.27 -13.37
N ILE A 25 8.15 8.67 -12.90
CA ILE A 25 8.63 8.46 -11.53
C ILE A 25 8.46 9.75 -10.76
N ILE A 26 7.88 9.64 -9.56
CA ILE A 26 7.69 10.77 -8.63
C ILE A 26 8.41 10.43 -7.33
N GLU A 27 9.37 11.27 -6.94
CA GLU A 27 10.07 11.15 -5.66
C GLU A 27 9.20 11.73 -4.54
N ALA A 28 8.25 10.95 -4.07
CA ALA A 28 7.35 11.28 -2.96
C ALA A 28 6.69 10.01 -2.43
N ALA A 29 6.18 10.06 -1.20
CA ALA A 29 5.27 9.05 -0.68
C ALA A 29 3.81 9.47 -0.87
N VAL A 30 2.91 8.49 -0.96
CA VAL A 30 1.47 8.76 -0.87
C VAL A 30 1.04 8.70 0.59
N ALA A 31 0.23 9.66 1.01
CA ALA A 31 -0.26 9.78 2.37
C ALA A 31 -1.67 10.39 2.42
N GLU A 32 -2.24 10.46 3.60
CA GLU A 32 -3.54 11.10 3.86
C GLU A 32 -3.51 12.61 3.54
N VAL A 33 -2.39 13.27 3.85
CA VAL A 33 -2.21 14.72 3.67
C VAL A 33 -0.86 14.97 3.01
N SER A 34 -0.85 15.90 2.06
CA SER A 34 0.39 16.38 1.43
C SER A 34 1.21 17.23 2.38
N GLY A 35 2.52 17.25 2.17
CA GLY A 35 3.48 18.04 2.97
C GLY A 35 4.79 17.32 3.13
N ARG A 36 5.48 17.55 4.24
CA ARG A 36 6.75 16.86 4.56
C ARG A 36 6.58 15.94 5.77
N ARG A 37 7.15 14.75 5.67
CA ARG A 37 7.07 13.74 6.74
C ARG A 37 8.38 12.98 6.90
N TRP A 38 8.58 12.45 8.09
CA TRP A 38 9.73 11.61 8.39
C TRP A 38 9.47 10.16 7.99
N LEU A 39 10.25 9.65 7.05
CA LEU A 39 10.28 8.26 6.60
C LEU A 39 11.30 7.48 7.41
N SER A 40 10.89 6.37 8.00
CA SER A 40 11.78 5.46 8.72
C SER A 40 12.34 4.40 7.78
N LEU A 41 13.67 4.33 7.64
CA LEU A 41 14.36 3.42 6.73
C LEU A 41 15.09 2.33 7.50
N SER A 42 15.08 1.13 6.90
CA SER A 42 15.98 0.05 7.24
C SER A 42 17.02 -0.10 6.13
N GLU A 43 18.26 0.29 6.39
CA GLU A 43 19.31 0.27 5.35
C GLU A 43 19.64 -1.15 4.85
N ARG A 44 19.43 -2.18 5.69
CA ARG A 44 19.65 -3.58 5.32
C ARG A 44 18.45 -4.26 4.67
N THR A 45 17.27 -3.73 4.91
CA THR A 45 15.98 -4.25 4.40
C THR A 45 15.13 -3.08 3.90
N PRO A 46 15.54 -2.41 2.81
CA PRO A 46 14.90 -1.16 2.38
C PRO A 46 13.44 -1.34 1.93
N THR A 47 13.03 -2.56 1.66
CA THR A 47 11.64 -2.91 1.31
C THR A 47 10.64 -2.68 2.45
N VAL A 48 11.07 -2.67 3.71
CA VAL A 48 10.21 -2.40 4.89
C VAL A 48 10.29 -0.96 5.39
N THR A 49 10.60 -0.04 4.50
CA THR A 49 10.62 1.41 4.78
C THR A 49 9.21 1.94 4.95
N THR A 50 8.94 2.72 6.01
CA THR A 50 7.55 3.10 6.34
C THR A 50 7.42 4.52 6.90
N LEU A 51 6.26 5.15 6.64
CA LEU A 51 5.77 6.35 7.31
C LEU A 51 5.00 6.04 8.60
N ALA A 52 4.50 4.81 8.77
CA ALA A 52 3.65 4.39 9.88
C ALA A 52 4.49 4.03 11.12
N ASN A 53 4.73 5.01 12.00
CA ASN A 53 5.50 4.79 13.23
C ASN A 53 4.88 3.72 14.13
N THR A 54 3.56 3.69 14.28
CA THR A 54 2.84 2.68 15.09
C THR A 54 3.03 1.28 14.54
N TRP A 55 2.94 1.13 13.22
CA TRP A 55 3.21 -0.13 12.53
C TRP A 55 4.67 -0.57 12.75
N ARG A 56 5.63 0.32 12.51
CA ARG A 56 7.06 0.07 12.76
C ARG A 56 7.30 -0.42 14.19
N ASP A 57 6.73 0.25 15.19
CA ASP A 57 6.94 -0.08 16.59
C ASP A 57 6.28 -1.41 16.98
N ALA A 58 5.17 -1.77 16.34
CA ALA A 58 4.56 -3.09 16.45
C ALA A 58 5.43 -4.18 15.80
N ARG A 59 5.92 -3.94 14.58
CA ARG A 59 6.80 -4.89 13.87
C ARG A 59 8.16 -5.06 14.54
N ALA A 60 8.70 -4.05 15.19
CA ALA A 60 9.94 -4.18 15.94
C ALA A 60 9.88 -5.22 17.08
N ARG A 61 8.67 -5.60 17.50
CA ARG A 61 8.41 -6.64 18.52
C ARG A 61 8.00 -7.98 17.91
N ASP A 62 7.81 -8.04 16.59
CA ASP A 62 7.39 -9.24 15.87
C ASP A 62 8.61 -10.11 15.53
N PRO A 63 8.62 -11.42 15.88
CA PRO A 63 9.71 -12.32 15.55
C PRO A 63 10.06 -12.37 14.06
N ASP A 64 9.08 -12.21 13.18
CA ASP A 64 9.28 -12.23 11.72
C ASP A 64 10.13 -11.03 11.27
N PHE A 65 10.15 -9.94 12.05
CA PHE A 65 10.95 -8.72 11.82
C PHE A 65 12.19 -8.61 12.71
N ALA A 66 12.60 -9.68 13.40
CA ALA A 66 13.70 -9.66 14.37
C ALA A 66 15.04 -9.16 13.80
N ARG A 67 15.24 -9.28 12.48
CA ARG A 67 16.46 -8.82 11.77
C ARG A 67 16.34 -7.42 11.20
N VAL A 68 15.16 -6.84 11.18
CA VAL A 68 14.91 -5.48 10.66
C VAL A 68 15.37 -4.45 11.70
N ARG A 69 16.05 -3.43 11.24
CA ARG A 69 16.45 -2.27 12.07
C ARG A 69 16.15 -0.99 11.31
N TRP A 70 15.20 -0.22 11.80
CA TRP A 70 14.91 1.12 11.30
C TRP A 70 15.91 2.09 11.91
N ASN A 71 17.09 2.15 11.31
CA ASN A 71 18.28 2.84 11.84
C ASN A 71 18.50 4.22 11.23
N ARG A 72 17.67 4.64 10.27
CA ARG A 72 17.77 5.94 9.62
C ARG A 72 16.39 6.57 9.44
N ARG A 73 16.36 7.88 9.43
CA ARG A 73 15.16 8.67 9.07
C ARG A 73 15.55 9.75 8.09
N ILE A 74 14.73 9.97 7.10
CA ILE A 74 14.85 11.08 6.15
C ILE A 74 13.53 11.83 6.08
N GLU A 75 13.60 13.11 5.80
CA GLU A 75 12.43 13.90 5.52
C GLU A 75 12.11 13.83 4.04
N ILE A 76 10.88 13.53 3.69
CA ILE A 76 10.41 13.35 2.32
C ILE A 76 9.14 14.15 2.07
N ASP A 77 8.86 14.42 0.80
CA ASP A 77 7.58 14.96 0.38
C ASP A 77 6.49 13.90 0.36
N THR A 78 5.27 14.32 0.73
CA THR A 78 4.07 13.49 0.63
C THR A 78 3.03 14.16 -0.27
N VAL A 79 2.28 13.32 -1.00
CA VAL A 79 1.16 13.72 -1.85
C VAL A 79 -0.06 12.87 -1.53
N THR A 80 -1.26 13.33 -1.83
CA THR A 80 -2.47 12.53 -1.71
C THR A 80 -2.84 11.86 -3.03
N LEU A 81 -3.65 10.80 -2.98
CA LEU A 81 -4.22 10.20 -4.20
C LEU A 81 -5.08 11.22 -4.97
N ASP A 82 -5.83 12.07 -4.28
CA ASP A 82 -6.62 13.11 -4.94
C ASP A 82 -5.76 14.07 -5.75
N GLN A 83 -4.62 14.52 -5.23
CA GLN A 83 -3.69 15.39 -5.97
C GLN A 83 -3.11 14.70 -7.21
N LEU A 84 -2.84 13.38 -7.11
CA LEU A 84 -2.37 12.60 -8.25
C LEU A 84 -3.45 12.46 -9.31
N ILE A 85 -4.71 12.22 -8.90
CA ILE A 85 -5.86 12.14 -9.79
C ILE A 85 -6.10 13.49 -10.48
N ASP A 86 -6.01 14.59 -9.76
CA ASP A 86 -6.18 15.94 -10.33
C ASP A 86 -5.11 16.24 -11.38
N ARG A 87 -3.89 15.77 -11.17
CA ARG A 87 -2.76 16.02 -12.06
C ARG A 87 -2.71 15.07 -13.27
N PHE A 88 -3.04 13.80 -13.09
CA PHE A 88 -2.79 12.75 -14.09
C PHE A 88 -4.07 12.06 -14.60
N GLY A 89 -5.22 12.40 -14.03
CA GLY A 89 -6.49 11.74 -14.31
C GLY A 89 -6.74 10.50 -13.45
N LEU A 90 -7.97 9.99 -13.52
CA LEU A 90 -8.38 8.81 -12.77
C LEU A 90 -7.65 7.56 -13.28
N PRO A 91 -6.91 6.84 -12.43
CA PRO A 91 -6.18 5.65 -12.86
C PRO A 91 -7.13 4.47 -13.09
N ALA A 92 -6.80 3.61 -14.04
CA ALA A 92 -7.53 2.35 -14.23
C ALA A 92 -7.27 1.34 -13.10
N PHE A 93 -6.07 1.38 -12.50
CA PHE A 93 -5.67 0.54 -11.39
C PHE A 93 -4.62 1.23 -10.51
N VAL A 94 -4.69 1.01 -9.20
CA VAL A 94 -3.69 1.49 -8.22
C VAL A 94 -3.18 0.30 -7.40
N LYS A 95 -1.87 0.05 -7.38
CA LYS A 95 -1.25 -0.81 -6.37
C LYS A 95 -0.77 0.07 -5.21
N ILE A 96 -1.18 -0.28 -3.99
CA ILE A 96 -0.77 0.36 -2.74
C ILE A 96 0.04 -0.66 -1.94
N ASP A 97 1.32 -0.33 -1.72
CA ASP A 97 2.28 -1.20 -1.07
C ASP A 97 3.24 -0.27 -0.31
N VAL A 98 2.86 0.10 0.91
CA VAL A 98 3.46 1.22 1.66
C VAL A 98 3.75 0.87 3.12
N GLU A 99 3.85 -0.43 3.39
CA GLU A 99 4.36 -0.99 4.64
C GLU A 99 3.62 -0.42 5.88
N GLY A 100 2.31 -0.68 5.93
CA GLY A 100 1.43 -0.33 7.05
C GLY A 100 0.82 1.06 6.98
N SER A 101 1.04 1.81 5.89
CA SER A 101 0.40 3.10 5.64
C SER A 101 -0.79 3.02 4.68
N GLU A 102 -1.26 1.83 4.29
CA GLU A 102 -2.35 1.62 3.35
C GLU A 102 -3.65 2.34 3.77
N PRO A 103 -4.07 2.30 5.06
CA PRO A 103 -5.23 3.07 5.50
C PRO A 103 -5.06 4.58 5.32
N ALA A 104 -3.86 5.11 5.58
CA ALA A 104 -3.56 6.53 5.42
C ALA A 104 -3.58 6.95 3.95
N VAL A 105 -3.06 6.12 3.04
CA VAL A 105 -3.14 6.35 1.59
C VAL A 105 -4.60 6.43 1.15
N LEU A 106 -5.44 5.48 1.58
CA LEU A 106 -6.86 5.47 1.24
C LEU A 106 -7.65 6.60 1.90
N ALA A 107 -7.23 7.12 3.05
CA ALA A 107 -7.83 8.30 3.66
C ALA A 107 -7.61 9.57 2.80
N GLY A 108 -6.52 9.62 2.03
CA GLY A 108 -6.16 10.72 1.12
C GLY A 108 -6.84 10.67 -0.25
N VAL A 109 -7.88 9.86 -0.46
CA VAL A 109 -8.68 9.83 -1.67
C VAL A 109 -10.15 10.04 -1.35
N SER A 110 -10.80 10.97 -2.05
CA SER A 110 -12.23 11.27 -1.90
C SER A 110 -13.09 10.68 -3.03
N ARG A 111 -12.48 10.10 -4.05
CA ARG A 111 -13.12 9.57 -5.26
C ARG A 111 -13.04 8.06 -5.30
N ALA A 112 -14.10 7.41 -5.79
CA ALA A 112 -14.05 5.98 -6.05
C ALA A 112 -13.03 5.66 -7.16
N LEU A 113 -12.14 4.71 -6.90
CA LEU A 113 -11.16 4.20 -7.86
C LEU A 113 -11.76 3.00 -8.60
N PRO A 114 -11.58 2.84 -9.93
CA PRO A 114 -12.12 1.69 -10.66
C PRO A 114 -11.66 0.35 -10.12
N ALA A 115 -10.36 0.23 -9.86
CA ALA A 115 -9.77 -0.96 -9.26
C ALA A 115 -8.47 -0.60 -8.52
N LEU A 116 -8.18 -1.36 -7.47
CA LEU A 116 -6.93 -1.22 -6.72
C LEU A 116 -6.54 -2.54 -6.05
N SER A 117 -5.27 -2.62 -5.61
CA SER A 117 -4.84 -3.58 -4.61
C SER A 117 -4.08 -2.89 -3.49
N PHE A 118 -4.13 -3.50 -2.31
CA PHE A 118 -3.28 -3.11 -1.19
C PHE A 118 -2.72 -4.35 -0.50
N GLU A 119 -1.48 -4.22 0.01
CA GLU A 119 -0.85 -5.31 0.74
C GLU A 119 -1.56 -5.56 2.07
N TYR A 120 -1.63 -6.83 2.47
CA TYR A 120 -1.94 -7.22 3.83
C TYR A 120 -0.83 -8.09 4.41
N LEU A 121 -0.51 -7.87 5.67
CA LEU A 121 0.35 -8.75 6.44
C LEU A 121 -0.48 -9.70 7.30
N PRO A 122 0.05 -10.88 7.63
CA PRO A 122 -0.53 -11.72 8.67
C PRO A 122 -0.74 -10.93 9.96
N ARG A 123 -1.88 -11.13 10.61
CA ARG A 123 -2.27 -10.44 11.85
C ARG A 123 -2.56 -8.93 11.73
N ALA A 124 -2.49 -8.36 10.54
CA ALA A 124 -2.81 -6.94 10.26
C ALA A 124 -4.31 -6.71 9.99
N ARG A 125 -5.18 -7.36 10.77
CA ARG A 125 -6.64 -7.32 10.56
C ARG A 125 -7.23 -5.93 10.67
N VAL A 126 -6.69 -5.12 11.59
CA VAL A 126 -7.21 -3.76 11.85
C VAL A 126 -6.97 -2.88 10.63
N GLU A 127 -5.80 -2.95 10.05
CA GLU A 127 -5.42 -2.20 8.85
C GLU A 127 -6.28 -2.61 7.65
N VAL A 128 -6.47 -3.91 7.42
CA VAL A 128 -7.37 -4.42 6.38
C VAL A 128 -8.79 -3.92 6.60
N GLN A 129 -9.32 -4.01 7.82
CA GLN A 129 -10.66 -3.53 8.13
C GLN A 129 -10.83 -2.02 7.87
N GLN A 130 -9.82 -1.21 8.22
CA GLN A 130 -9.83 0.23 7.94
C GLN A 130 -9.86 0.50 6.44
N CYS A 131 -9.04 -0.20 5.65
CA CYS A 131 -9.04 -0.10 4.19
C CYS A 131 -10.41 -0.45 3.60
N LEU A 132 -10.99 -1.59 4.00
CA LEU A 132 -12.31 -2.01 3.51
C LEU A 132 -13.40 -1.01 3.89
N THR A 133 -13.40 -0.53 5.14
CA THR A 133 -14.37 0.48 5.60
C THR A 133 -14.29 1.74 4.75
N ARG A 134 -13.06 2.22 4.48
CA ARG A 134 -12.87 3.40 3.65
C ARG A 134 -13.36 3.18 2.22
N LEU A 135 -13.01 2.05 1.60
CA LEU A 135 -13.44 1.72 0.25
C LEU A 135 -14.97 1.62 0.15
N MET A 136 -15.60 0.95 1.09
CA MET A 136 -17.07 0.86 1.12
C MET A 136 -17.77 2.22 1.31
N ALA A 137 -17.12 3.19 1.94
CA ALA A 137 -17.62 4.56 2.02
C ALA A 137 -17.45 5.34 0.71
N LEU A 138 -16.52 4.94 -0.17
CA LEU A 138 -16.29 5.57 -1.47
C LEU A 138 -17.20 5.02 -2.57
N GLY A 139 -17.69 3.76 -2.46
CA GLY A 139 -18.54 3.17 -3.48
C GLY A 139 -18.83 1.68 -3.26
N PRO A 140 -19.62 1.06 -4.15
CA PRO A 140 -20.01 -0.35 -4.07
C PRO A 140 -18.87 -1.27 -4.55
N TYR A 141 -17.89 -1.51 -3.70
CA TYR A 141 -16.76 -2.39 -4.02
C TYR A 141 -17.06 -3.87 -3.78
N ARG A 142 -16.37 -4.71 -4.55
CA ARG A 142 -16.19 -6.13 -4.30
C ARG A 142 -14.72 -6.45 -4.20
N PHE A 143 -14.40 -7.50 -3.46
CA PHE A 143 -13.05 -7.82 -3.04
C PHE A 143 -12.64 -9.22 -3.44
N ASN A 144 -11.35 -9.40 -3.68
CA ASN A 144 -10.69 -10.68 -3.79
C ASN A 144 -9.31 -10.57 -3.12
N TRP A 145 -8.53 -11.63 -3.10
CA TRP A 145 -7.23 -11.64 -2.44
C TRP A 145 -6.28 -12.62 -3.12
N SER A 146 -4.99 -12.48 -2.85
CA SER A 146 -3.95 -13.44 -3.24
C SER A 146 -3.07 -13.77 -2.05
N ILE A 147 -2.33 -14.87 -2.14
CA ILE A 147 -1.31 -15.25 -1.16
C ILE A 147 0.05 -15.00 -1.78
N GLY A 148 0.90 -14.28 -1.05
CA GLY A 148 2.20 -13.86 -1.56
C GLY A 148 2.06 -13.06 -2.86
N GLU A 149 3.11 -13.02 -3.64
CA GLU A 149 3.15 -12.33 -4.94
C GLU A 149 2.68 -13.23 -6.11
N SER A 150 1.77 -14.17 -5.84
CA SER A 150 1.32 -15.11 -6.87
C SER A 150 0.55 -14.46 -8.02
N GLY A 151 -0.08 -13.31 -7.77
CA GLY A 151 -1.00 -12.66 -8.71
C GLY A 151 -2.26 -13.47 -9.03
N GLN A 152 -2.45 -14.62 -8.37
CA GLN A 152 -3.60 -15.49 -8.57
C GLN A 152 -4.68 -15.17 -7.53
N LEU A 153 -5.87 -14.83 -8.01
CA LEU A 153 -7.02 -14.61 -7.13
C LEU A 153 -7.39 -15.91 -6.42
N ALA A 154 -7.50 -15.86 -5.09
CA ALA A 154 -7.75 -17.02 -4.25
C ALA A 154 -9.23 -17.41 -4.18
N SER A 155 -10.14 -16.55 -4.65
CA SER A 155 -11.57 -16.85 -4.74
C SER A 155 -12.03 -16.73 -6.19
N GLU A 156 -12.84 -17.70 -6.65
CA GLU A 156 -13.47 -17.64 -7.97
C GLU A 156 -14.46 -16.48 -8.08
N LYS A 157 -15.10 -16.14 -6.96
CA LYS A 157 -16.08 -15.03 -6.89
C LYS A 157 -15.52 -13.85 -6.15
N TRP A 158 -15.90 -12.66 -6.56
CA TRP A 158 -15.64 -11.44 -5.84
C TRP A 158 -16.53 -11.37 -4.59
N LEU A 159 -15.93 -11.07 -3.46
CA LEU A 159 -16.52 -11.16 -2.13
C LEU A 159 -17.02 -9.80 -1.65
N GLU A 160 -17.93 -9.82 -0.71
CA GLU A 160 -18.26 -8.66 0.13
C GLU A 160 -17.20 -8.44 1.21
N ALA A 161 -17.11 -7.23 1.74
CA ALA A 161 -16.11 -6.85 2.75
C ALA A 161 -16.14 -7.77 3.98
N THR A 162 -17.34 -8.09 4.48
CA THR A 162 -17.51 -9.00 5.62
C THR A 162 -16.95 -10.38 5.35
N LYS A 163 -17.19 -10.91 4.15
CA LYS A 163 -16.70 -12.23 3.76
C LYS A 163 -15.18 -12.25 3.58
N LEU A 164 -14.60 -11.18 3.05
CA LEU A 164 -13.15 -11.06 2.98
C LEU A 164 -12.52 -11.05 4.39
N LEU A 165 -13.11 -10.34 5.36
CA LEU A 165 -12.62 -10.33 6.74
C LEU A 165 -12.67 -11.70 7.41
N GLU A 166 -13.65 -12.55 7.06
CA GLU A 166 -13.68 -13.95 7.51
C GLU A 166 -12.54 -14.76 6.89
N VAL A 167 -12.32 -14.59 5.57
CA VAL A 167 -11.23 -15.27 4.85
C VAL A 167 -9.87 -14.89 5.40
N GLN A 168 -9.67 -13.64 5.78
CA GLN A 168 -8.43 -13.14 6.40
C GLN A 168 -8.10 -13.84 7.75
N GLN A 169 -9.05 -14.53 8.37
CA GLN A 169 -8.83 -15.32 9.58
C GLN A 169 -8.44 -16.78 9.30
N THR A 170 -8.46 -17.20 8.04
CA THR A 170 -8.07 -18.56 7.69
C THR A 170 -6.56 -18.79 7.87
N PRO A 171 -6.14 -20.02 8.19
CA PRO A 171 -4.71 -20.35 8.30
C PRO A 171 -3.90 -20.01 7.05
N ALA A 172 -4.51 -20.07 5.88
CA ALA A 172 -3.85 -19.72 4.62
C ALA A 172 -3.45 -18.22 4.58
N ALA A 173 -4.39 -17.32 4.88
CA ALA A 173 -4.15 -15.87 4.92
C ALA A 173 -3.24 -15.45 6.09
N GLN A 174 -3.25 -16.22 7.20
CA GLN A 174 -2.46 -15.90 8.39
C GLN A 174 -1.00 -16.40 8.35
N ARG A 175 -0.64 -17.18 7.33
CA ARG A 175 0.73 -17.72 7.19
C ARG A 175 1.65 -16.86 6.33
N ARG A 176 1.12 -16.11 5.39
CA ARG A 176 1.90 -15.35 4.41
C ARG A 176 1.22 -14.01 4.12
N PRO A 177 2.00 -12.96 3.83
CA PRO A 177 1.46 -11.72 3.28
C PRO A 177 0.80 -11.97 1.91
N GLY A 178 0.12 -10.99 1.40
CA GLY A 178 -0.47 -11.00 0.08
C GLY A 178 -1.19 -9.70 -0.23
N ASP A 179 -1.93 -9.68 -1.32
CA ASP A 179 -2.70 -8.52 -1.74
C ASP A 179 -4.20 -8.74 -1.56
N VAL A 180 -4.89 -7.71 -1.11
CA VAL A 180 -6.34 -7.56 -1.25
C VAL A 180 -6.60 -6.75 -2.51
N TYR A 181 -7.44 -7.27 -3.39
CA TYR A 181 -7.91 -6.60 -4.59
C TYR A 181 -9.31 -6.05 -4.37
N ALA A 182 -9.55 -4.83 -4.81
CA ALA A 182 -10.86 -4.20 -4.80
C ALA A 182 -11.23 -3.73 -6.20
N ARG A 183 -12.48 -3.94 -6.62
CA ARG A 183 -13.04 -3.38 -7.85
C ARG A 183 -14.37 -2.71 -7.56
N LEU A 184 -14.59 -1.57 -8.19
CA LEU A 184 -15.87 -0.87 -8.18
C LEU A 184 -16.87 -1.63 -9.09
N LEU A 185 -18.14 -1.69 -8.67
CA LEU A 185 -19.23 -2.28 -9.48
C LEU A 185 -19.78 -1.28 -10.49
#